data_4069e2c44a27c8ebbdef83931287b5b1
#
_entry.id   4069e2c44a27c8ebbdef83931287b5b1
#
_cell.length_a   1.000
_cell.length_b   1.000
_cell.length_c   1.000
_cell.angle_alpha   90.00
_cell.angle_beta   90.00
_cell.angle_gamma   90.00
#
_symmetry.space_group_name_H-M   'P 1'
#
loop_
_entity.id
_entity.type
_entity.pdbx_description
1 polymer ?
#
loop_
_entity_poly.entity_id
_entity_poly.type
_entity_poly.pdbx_seq_one_letter_code
_entity_poly.pdbx_strand_id
1 'polypeptide(L)' 'MLDGEVYLSSEEVCRQLRLSTRTLQEYRNSGTLPFYKIGGKILYKQSDIQAMLEKHYNPIPKKLWQE' A
#
# COMPACT_ATOMS: atom_id res chain seq x y z
N MET A 1 -6.67 15.97 -13.82
CA MET A 1 -6.16 15.72 -12.56
C MET A 1 -7.24 15.43 -11.62
N LEU A 2 -7.08 14.49 -10.82
CA LEU A 2 -8.17 13.98 -10.01
C LEU A 2 -8.07 14.51 -8.61
N ASP A 3 -8.57 15.70 -8.40
CA ASP A 3 -8.70 16.26 -7.03
C ASP A 3 -7.40 16.20 -6.23
N GLY A 4 -6.29 16.34 -6.88
CA GLY A 4 -5.02 16.33 -6.18
C GLY A 4 -4.61 14.98 -5.67
N GLU A 5 -5.39 13.95 -5.96
CA GLU A 5 -5.03 12.62 -5.52
C GLU A 5 -3.83 12.12 -6.29
N VAL A 6 -2.96 11.38 -5.61
CA VAL A 6 -1.78 10.82 -6.23
C VAL A 6 -2.01 9.34 -6.48
N TYR A 7 -1.74 8.91 -7.69
CA TYR A 7 -1.88 7.51 -8.05
C TYR A 7 -0.52 6.91 -8.31
N LEU A 8 -0.30 5.73 -7.77
CA LEU A 8 0.99 5.07 -7.86
C LEU A 8 0.86 3.75 -8.60
N SER A 9 1.90 3.37 -9.32
CA SER A 9 1.91 2.07 -9.96
C SER A 9 2.31 1.01 -8.96
N SER A 10 2.11 -0.25 -9.35
CA SER A 10 2.51 -1.35 -8.48
C SER A 10 3.99 -1.26 -8.15
N GLU A 11 4.78 -0.92 -9.16
CA GLU A 11 6.20 -0.84 -8.96
C GLU A 11 6.57 0.22 -7.94
N GLU A 12 5.90 1.36 -8.03
CA GLU A 12 6.19 2.44 -7.09
C GLU A 12 5.77 2.08 -5.68
N VAL A 13 4.63 1.41 -5.54
CA VAL A 13 4.18 1.02 -4.22
C VAL A 13 5.16 0.02 -3.61
N CYS A 14 5.60 -0.94 -4.39
CA CYS A 14 6.55 -1.91 -3.87
C CYS A 14 7.84 -1.23 -3.43
N ARG A 15 8.27 -0.24 -4.20
CA ARG A 15 9.50 0.44 -3.87
C ARG A 15 9.35 1.28 -2.61
N GLN A 16 8.26 2.00 -2.49
CA GLN A 16 8.06 2.87 -1.35
C GLN A 16 7.83 2.11 -0.07
N LEU A 17 7.09 1.04 -0.15
CA LEU A 17 6.80 0.24 1.04
C LEU A 17 7.80 -0.88 1.24
N ARG A 18 8.72 -1.04 0.31
CA ARG A 18 9.71 -2.10 0.38
C ARG A 18 9.06 -3.47 0.45
N LEU A 19 8.04 -3.65 -0.36
CA LEU A 19 7.35 -4.91 -0.44
C LEU A 19 7.76 -5.64 -1.68
N SER A 20 7.67 -6.96 -1.65
CA SER A 20 7.87 -7.72 -2.86
C SER A 20 6.60 -7.67 -3.68
N THR A 21 6.74 -7.92 -4.97
CA THR A 21 5.58 -7.94 -5.84
C THR A 21 4.57 -8.97 -5.38
N ARG A 22 5.06 -10.08 -4.87
CA ARG A 22 4.19 -11.13 -4.39
C ARG A 22 3.36 -10.67 -3.19
N THR A 23 3.99 -9.99 -2.26
CA THR A 23 3.28 -9.50 -1.09
C THR A 23 2.20 -8.51 -1.50
N LEU A 24 2.53 -7.62 -2.43
CA LEU A 24 1.56 -6.65 -2.88
C LEU A 24 0.39 -7.35 -3.58
N GLN A 25 0.69 -8.39 -4.34
CA GLN A 25 -0.35 -9.13 -5.00
C GLN A 25 -1.28 -9.79 -4.00
N GLU A 26 -0.74 -10.29 -2.91
CA GLU A 26 -1.56 -10.87 -1.86
C GLU A 26 -2.46 -9.84 -1.22
N TYR A 27 -1.96 -8.63 -1.05
CA TYR A 27 -2.78 -7.56 -0.52
C TYR A 27 -3.96 -7.27 -1.44
N ARG A 28 -3.74 -7.31 -2.75
CA ARG A 28 -4.81 -7.11 -3.69
C ARG A 28 -5.83 -8.23 -3.63
N ASN A 29 -5.34 -9.46 -3.59
CA ASN A 29 -6.23 -10.61 -3.61
C ASN A 29 -7.07 -10.70 -2.35
N SER A 30 -6.52 -10.31 -1.23
CA SER A 30 -7.24 -10.40 0.03
C SER A 30 -8.13 -9.19 0.28
N GLY A 31 -8.03 -8.17 -0.56
CA GLY A 31 -8.82 -6.97 -0.36
C GLY A 31 -8.24 -6.04 0.67
N THR A 32 -7.01 -6.27 1.08
CA THR A 32 -6.38 -5.42 2.08
C THR A 32 -6.09 -4.04 1.52
N LEU A 33 -5.73 -3.98 0.25
CA LEU A 33 -5.37 -2.72 -0.38
C LEU A 33 -6.21 -2.53 -1.63
N PRO A 34 -7.09 -1.54 -1.66
CA PRO A 34 -7.88 -1.28 -2.85
C PRO A 34 -7.00 -0.84 -4.00
N PHE A 35 -7.44 -1.14 -5.19
CA PHE A 35 -6.67 -0.79 -6.38
C PHE A 35 -7.60 -0.51 -7.53
N TYR A 36 -7.05 0.11 -8.57
CA TYR A 36 -7.78 0.41 -9.78
C TYR A 36 -7.11 -0.30 -10.93
N LYS A 37 -7.89 -1.00 -11.70
CA LYS A 37 -7.36 -1.66 -12.88
C LYS A 37 -7.91 -0.95 -14.11
N ILE A 38 -7.04 -0.29 -14.82
CA ILE A 38 -7.44 0.49 -15.98
C ILE A 38 -6.55 0.15 -17.15
N GLY A 39 -7.14 -0.34 -18.22
CA GLY A 39 -6.39 -0.60 -19.43
C GLY A 39 -5.19 -1.51 -19.24
N GLY A 40 -5.31 -2.49 -18.39
CA GLY A 40 -4.22 -3.41 -18.15
C GLY A 40 -3.21 -2.92 -17.14
N LYS A 41 -3.43 -1.73 -16.59
CA LYS A 41 -2.54 -1.20 -15.58
C LYS A 41 -3.21 -1.20 -14.24
N ILE A 42 -2.44 -1.37 -13.20
CA ILE A 42 -2.96 -1.34 -11.84
C ILE A 42 -2.41 -0.13 -11.15
N LEU A 43 -3.31 0.66 -10.59
CA LEU A 43 -2.94 1.88 -9.90
C LEU A 43 -3.48 1.85 -8.48
N TYR A 44 -2.78 2.52 -7.59
CA TYR A 44 -3.18 2.60 -6.20
C TYR A 44 -3.26 4.07 -5.81
N LYS A 45 -4.28 4.41 -5.02
CA LYS A 45 -4.39 5.76 -4.51
C LYS A 45 -3.48 5.90 -3.30
N GLN A 46 -2.77 7.00 -3.23
CA GLN A 46 -1.88 7.21 -2.11
C GLN A 46 -2.66 7.24 -0.79
N SER A 47 -3.83 7.84 -0.80
CA SER A 47 -4.62 7.88 0.42
C SER A 47 -5.07 6.50 0.86
N ASP A 48 -5.32 5.60 -0.10
CA ASP A 48 -5.69 4.23 0.25
C ASP A 48 -4.51 3.51 0.87
N ILE A 49 -3.31 3.76 0.34
CA ILE A 49 -2.12 3.15 0.90
C ILE A 49 -1.90 3.63 2.32
N GLN A 50 -2.08 4.91 2.54
CA GLN A 50 -1.90 5.46 3.86
C GLN A 50 -2.94 4.91 4.82
N ALA A 51 -4.17 4.78 4.38
CA ALA A 51 -5.21 4.21 5.23
C ALA A 51 -4.88 2.77 5.60
N MET A 52 -4.35 2.02 4.64
CA MET A 52 -3.98 0.65 4.92
C MET A 52 -2.86 0.60 5.96
N LEU A 53 -1.89 1.47 5.82
CA LEU A 53 -0.78 1.47 6.76
C LEU A 53 -1.25 1.83 8.15
N GLU A 54 -2.17 2.77 8.27
CA GLU A 54 -2.68 3.13 9.56
C GLU A 54 -3.51 2.02 10.18
N LYS A 55 -4.23 1.32 9.33
CA LYS A 55 -5.04 0.22 9.82
C LYS A 55 -4.18 -0.90 10.36
N HIS A 56 -2.98 -1.06 9.83
CA HIS A 56 -2.08 -2.10 10.28
C HIS A 56 -1.00 -1.57 11.18
N TYR A 57 -1.20 -0.37 11.69
CA TYR A 57 -0.25 0.19 12.61
C TYR A 57 -0.26 -0.58 13.91
N ASN A 58 0.88 -1.03 14.33
CA ASN A 58 0.98 -1.80 15.55
C ASN A 58 1.93 -1.09 16.48
N PRO A 59 1.38 -0.32 17.42
CA PRO A 59 2.26 0.37 18.37
C PRO A 59 2.99 -0.65 19.21
N ILE A 60 4.28 -0.58 19.22
CA ILE A 60 5.10 -1.54 19.93
C ILE A 60 5.63 -0.89 21.19
N PRO A 61 5.49 -1.54 22.34
CA PRO A 61 6.06 -0.98 23.56
C PRO A 61 7.55 -0.78 23.39
N LYS A 62 8.05 0.29 23.97
CA LYS A 62 9.44 0.58 23.79
C LYS A 62 10.33 -0.56 24.11
N LYS A 63 10.03 -1.27 25.18
CA LYS A 63 10.90 -2.33 25.57
C LYS A 63 10.96 -3.49 24.61
N LEU A 64 10.00 -3.56 23.68
CA LEU A 64 10.03 -4.65 22.74
C LEU A 64 10.88 -4.38 21.54
N TRP A 65 10.94 -3.16 21.09
CA TRP A 65 11.67 -2.91 19.88
C TRP A 65 12.93 -2.15 20.13
N GLN A 66 13.37 -2.10 21.35
CA GLN A 66 14.62 -1.57 21.52
C GLN A 66 15.56 -2.67 21.55
N GLU A 67 15.88 -3.26 20.65
CA GLU A 67 16.78 -4.30 20.72
C GLU A 67 18.12 -3.99 20.33
#